data_562875529c5e63e1a5d147bbfe2eafe6
#
_entry.id   562875529c5e63e1a5d147bbfe2eafe6
#
_cell.length_a   1.000
_cell.length_b   1.000
_cell.length_c   1.000
_cell.angle_alpha   90.00
_cell.angle_beta   90.00
_cell.angle_gamma   90.00
#
_symmetry.space_group_name_H-M   'P 1'
#
loop_
_entity.id
_entity.type
_entity.pdbx_description
1 polymer ?
#
loop_
_entity_poly.entity_id
_entity_poly.type
_entity_poly.pdbx_seq_one_letter_code
_entity_poly.pdbx_strand_id
1 'polypeptide(L)' 'MTVATEKLVYEAEDIKGFLGLGKNKIYDYLEKVYEDKYPFKVIKIGKLYKIPKKSFDEWINGEGT' A
#
# COMPACT_ATOMS: atom_id res chain seq x y z
N MET A 1 7.41 22.41 9.29
CA MET A 1 7.16 22.05 8.94
C MET A 1 6.76 21.07 8.72
N THR A 2 6.60 20.80 8.93
CA THR A 2 6.02 19.90 8.83
C THR A 2 5.59 19.31 7.64
N VAL A 3 5.62 19.86 6.67
CA VAL A 3 5.31 19.30 5.48
C VAL A 3 6.07 18.10 5.16
N ALA A 4 7.24 18.04 5.65
CA ALA A 4 8.10 16.92 5.45
C ALA A 4 7.50 15.64 5.93
N THR A 5 6.52 15.75 6.78
CA THR A 5 5.92 14.55 7.33
C THR A 5 4.91 13.93 6.40
N GLU A 6 4.56 14.62 5.35
CA GLU A 6 3.58 14.07 4.45
C GLU A 6 4.21 13.04 3.55
N LYS A 7 3.72 11.82 3.58
CA LYS A 7 4.29 10.75 2.79
C LYS A 7 3.66 10.68 1.41
N LEU A 8 4.48 10.43 0.42
CA LEU A 8 3.99 10.23 -0.93
C LEU A 8 3.68 8.75 -1.18
N VAL A 9 4.13 7.89 -0.29
CA VAL A 9 3.87 6.47 -0.40
C VAL A 9 3.47 5.93 0.96
N TYR A 10 2.68 4.87 0.93
CA TYR A 10 2.37 4.12 2.15
C TYR A 10 3.35 2.96 2.27
N GLU A 11 3.51 2.49 3.48
CA GLU A 11 4.32 1.31 3.74
C GLU A 11 3.41 0.15 4.07
N ALA A 12 3.99 -1.04 4.16
CA ALA A 12 3.19 -2.23 4.44
C ALA A 12 2.38 -2.08 5.72
N GLU A 13 2.98 -1.47 6.73
CA GLU A 13 2.27 -1.30 8.00
C GLU A 13 1.06 -0.39 7.87
N ASP A 14 1.17 0.62 7.02
CA ASP A 14 0.04 1.51 6.81
C ASP A 14 -1.12 0.76 6.16
N ILE A 15 -0.81 -0.03 5.14
CA ILE A 15 -1.84 -0.78 4.45
C ILE A 15 -2.44 -1.84 5.38
N LYS A 16 -1.60 -2.44 6.21
CA LYS A 16 -2.06 -3.41 7.19
C LYS A 16 -3.15 -2.81 8.08
N GLY A 17 -2.91 -1.59 8.54
CA GLY A 17 -3.88 -0.91 9.39
C GLY A 17 -5.16 -0.58 8.65
N PHE A 18 -5.03 -0.11 7.41
CA PHE A 18 -6.20 0.25 6.63
C PHE A 18 -7.10 -0.95 6.35
N LEU A 19 -6.49 -2.09 6.07
CA LEU A 19 -7.25 -3.27 5.69
C LEU A 19 -7.52 -4.22 6.85
N GLY A 20 -6.95 -3.96 8.00
CA GLY A 20 -7.18 -4.80 9.17
C GLY A 20 -6.58 -6.18 9.04
N LEU A 21 -5.45 -6.29 8.36
CA LEU A 21 -4.81 -7.59 8.16
C LEU A 21 -3.74 -7.82 9.20
N GLY A 22 -3.43 -9.10 9.44
CA GLY A 22 -2.34 -9.44 10.32
C GLY A 22 -1.01 -9.23 9.63
N LYS A 23 0.06 -9.32 10.41
CA LYS A 23 1.39 -9.05 9.90
C LYS A 23 1.77 -9.96 8.75
N ASN A 24 1.54 -11.25 8.90
CA ASN A 24 1.91 -12.19 7.86
C ASN A 24 1.01 -12.06 6.65
N LYS A 25 -0.25 -11.79 6.90
CA LYS A 25 -1.21 -11.67 5.80
C LYS A 25 -0.92 -10.48 4.93
N ILE A 26 -0.48 -9.37 5.53
CA ILE A 26 -0.23 -8.18 4.73
C ILE A 26 0.91 -8.41 3.76
N TYR A 27 1.95 -9.11 4.16
CA TYR A 27 3.07 -9.35 3.27
C TYR A 27 2.68 -10.28 2.14
N ASP A 28 1.89 -11.32 2.42
CA ASP A 28 1.40 -12.21 1.39
C ASP A 28 0.54 -11.45 0.40
N TYR A 29 -0.33 -10.57 0.92
CA TYR A 29 -1.23 -9.81 0.08
C TYR A 29 -0.45 -8.85 -0.82
N LEU A 30 0.50 -8.14 -0.25
CA LEU A 30 1.26 -7.17 -1.03
C LEU A 30 2.11 -7.83 -2.09
N GLU A 31 2.63 -9.01 -1.80
CA GLU A 31 3.40 -9.72 -2.80
C GLU A 31 2.54 -10.08 -3.98
N LYS A 32 1.32 -10.52 -3.73
CA LYS A 32 0.40 -10.82 -4.81
C LYS A 32 0.05 -9.58 -5.62
N VAL A 33 -0.20 -8.47 -4.93
CA VAL A 33 -0.52 -7.23 -5.61
C VAL A 33 0.67 -6.80 -6.46
N TYR A 34 1.87 -6.97 -5.94
CA TYR A 34 3.07 -6.60 -6.67
C TYR A 34 3.20 -7.42 -7.95
N GLU A 35 2.93 -8.71 -7.87
CA GLU A 35 3.05 -9.57 -9.03
C GLU A 35 1.95 -9.33 -10.05
N ASP A 36 0.73 -9.15 -9.57
CA ASP A 36 -0.42 -8.97 -10.44
C ASP A 36 -0.56 -7.53 -10.92
N LYS A 37 0.07 -6.60 -10.20
CA LYS A 37 -0.04 -5.16 -10.49
C LYS A 37 -1.47 -4.70 -10.39
N TYR A 38 -2.20 -5.29 -9.48
CA TYR A 38 -3.61 -5.02 -9.28
C TYR A 38 -3.97 -5.42 -7.85
N PRO A 39 -4.83 -4.67 -7.15
CA PRO A 39 -5.63 -3.55 -7.65
C PRO A 39 -4.92 -2.20 -7.59
N PHE A 40 -3.75 -2.13 -6.98
CA PHE A 40 -3.00 -0.88 -6.95
C PHE A 40 -1.54 -1.20 -7.16
N LYS A 41 -0.76 -0.16 -7.37
CA LYS A 41 0.64 -0.34 -7.67
C LYS A 41 1.43 -0.57 -6.38
N VAL A 42 2.39 -1.47 -6.43
CA VAL A 42 3.30 -1.73 -5.31
C VAL A 42 4.71 -1.64 -5.84
N ILE A 43 5.56 -0.91 -5.14
CA ILE A 43 6.96 -0.80 -5.47
C ILE A 43 7.73 -1.57 -4.42
N LYS A 44 8.60 -2.47 -4.86
CA LYS A 44 9.39 -3.26 -3.94
C LYS A 44 10.83 -2.79 -3.97
N ILE A 45 11.36 -2.43 -2.81
CA ILE A 45 12.74 -2.00 -2.68
C ILE A 45 13.38 -2.90 -1.66
N GLY A 46 14.21 -3.84 -2.14
CA GLY A 46 14.77 -4.82 -1.24
C GLY A 46 13.66 -5.63 -0.61
N LYS A 47 13.53 -5.55 0.69
CA LYS A 47 12.47 -6.25 1.40
C LYS A 47 11.32 -5.34 1.78
N LEU A 48 11.37 -4.10 1.33
CA LEU A 48 10.36 -3.13 1.71
C LEU A 48 9.34 -2.97 0.60
N TYR A 49 8.08 -2.85 1.00
CA TYR A 49 7.01 -2.59 0.06
C TYR A 49 6.58 -1.15 0.21
N LYS A 50 6.55 -0.43 -0.90
CA LYS A 50 6.10 0.96 -0.91
C LYS A 50 4.94 1.07 -1.88
N ILE A 51 3.86 1.66 -1.42
CA ILE A 51 2.65 1.77 -2.22
C ILE A 51 2.39 3.24 -2.48
N PRO A 52 2.40 3.69 -3.74
CA PRO A 52 2.09 5.09 -4.02
C PRO A 52 0.75 5.46 -3.42
N LYS A 53 0.75 6.52 -2.64
CA LYS A 53 -0.45 6.92 -1.93
C LYS A 53 -1.60 7.15 -2.90
N LYS A 54 -1.32 7.80 -4.00
CA LYS A 54 -2.36 8.11 -4.96
C LYS A 54 -2.98 6.83 -5.52
N SER A 55 -2.16 5.84 -5.81
CA SER A 55 -2.66 4.60 -6.38
C SER A 55 -3.59 3.88 -5.41
N PHE A 56 -3.18 3.81 -4.16
CA PHE A 56 -3.99 3.13 -3.16
C PHE A 56 -5.28 3.91 -2.87
N ASP A 57 -5.15 5.23 -2.76
CA ASP A 57 -6.32 6.06 -2.47
C ASP A 57 -7.34 5.97 -3.59
N GLU A 58 -6.88 5.96 -4.82
CA GLU A 58 -7.79 5.85 -5.95
C GLU A 58 -8.53 4.52 -5.94
N TRP A 59 -7.83 3.47 -5.58
CA TRP A 59 -8.47 2.16 -5.50
C TRP A 59 -9.54 2.13 -4.42
N ILE A 60 -9.18 2.61 -3.23
CA ILE A 60 -10.10 2.61 -2.11
C ILE A 60 -11.33 3.45 -2.43
N ASN A 61 -11.12 4.64 -2.97
CA ASN A 61 -12.23 5.54 -3.26
C ASN A 61 -13.04 5.05 -4.45
N GLY A 62 -12.36 4.52 -5.45
CA GLY A 62 -13.05 4.05 -6.63
C GLY A 62 -13.92 2.85 -6.36
N GLU A 63 -13.43 1.94 -5.54
CA GLU A 63 -14.22 0.76 -5.23
C GLU A 63 -15.45 1.13 -4.41
N GLY A 64 -15.34 2.19 -3.65
CA GLY A 64 -16.45 2.59 -2.82
C GLY A 64 -17.56 3.26 -3.59
N THR A 65 -17.29 3.62 -4.81
CA THR A 65 -18.33 4.21 -5.64
C THR A 65 -18.87 3.19 -6.60
#